data_6a56b3d0c2c8fc78a7512a53db0b464d
#
_entry.id   6a56b3d0c2c8fc78a7512a53db0b464d
#
_cell.length_a   1.000
_cell.length_b   1.000
_cell.length_c   1.000
_cell.angle_alpha   90.00
_cell.angle_beta   90.00
_cell.angle_gamma   90.00
#
_symmetry.space_group_name_H-M   'P 1'
#
loop_
_entity.id
_entity.type
_entity.pdbx_description
1 polymer ?
#
loop_
_entity_poly.entity_id
_entity_poly.type
_entity_poly.pdbx_seq_one_letter_code
_entity_poly.pdbx_strand_id
1 'polypeptide(L)'
;MKSTFAVLLLAVALAAPAASAAQPNIILIYSDDHGYADLAAQKADPDIRTPHLDAMARDGVRFVRGYVTAPQCVPSRAGVITGRYQQRFGVEDNLKGPLPLAEITIAERLKPAGYVSAQVGKWHLEPTPRSEEQAPAANAHAFLPGAQGFDEYWCGPMNTFMASHDLQGRPLSNPPQRLTDPRFRCVWQTDAALSFIDRHAREPFFLYLAYFTPHVPLQSPEPWFARTPAHLPLERRQALAMIAAMDEGIGQIRARLRALGLEKNTLVFFIGDNGAPLKQGAWNGSLNTPLTGEKGMLTDGGIRTPFLAEWPGTLPAGKVYEPPVISLDVAATAAALAGLPPDPALEGVNLIPFVRGEKSGAPHDLLYWRWRSQAAVRDARWKLILLGKEEKFLFDLESPEGETKNRLADFPAVAADLEKKLMGWNATLPPPGLPRELNAQDQIFYDDHVLQTGVKATKRTAGDRPAAARKKAAATAATTNAAQGWTARNGTLTERDGVLELRTEGGRRAANAFITRTGLALAGPVTLTLRLRTAQPGRLGLAWRTDAQPDFTPENQKFADYAASADWQAITLVAPATGKVIHVRVQFPSADSIDLRQIELHGAAATSNK
;
A
#
# COMPACT_ATOMS: atom_id res chain seq x y z
N MET A 1 42.84 -25.88 82.31
CA MET A 1 41.79 -26.11 81.31
C MET A 1 41.41 -24.75 80.79
N LYS A 2 41.89 -24.42 79.57
CA LYS A 2 41.54 -23.16 78.85
C LYS A 2 40.69 -23.57 77.62
N SER A 3 39.42 -23.20 77.67
CA SER A 3 38.46 -23.47 76.59
C SER A 3 38.49 -22.28 75.60
N THR A 4 38.90 -22.54 74.34
CA THR A 4 38.93 -21.56 73.27
C THR A 4 37.62 -21.73 72.44
N PHE A 5 36.77 -20.70 72.51
CA PHE A 5 35.58 -20.59 71.65
C PHE A 5 36.01 -20.00 70.31
N ALA A 6 35.85 -20.78 69.25
CA ALA A 6 35.98 -20.33 67.85
C ALA A 6 34.64 -19.78 67.42
N VAL A 7 34.57 -18.48 67.05
CA VAL A 7 33.42 -17.84 66.44
C VAL A 7 33.52 -18.00 64.93
N LEU A 8 32.61 -18.77 64.36
CA LEU A 8 32.48 -18.94 62.89
C LEU A 8 31.65 -17.78 62.34
N LEU A 9 32.29 -16.81 61.65
CA LEU A 9 31.62 -15.75 60.92
C LEU A 9 31.12 -16.30 59.57
N LEU A 10 29.80 -16.48 59.47
CA LEU A 10 29.11 -16.85 58.20
C LEU A 10 28.93 -15.58 57.39
N ALA A 11 29.76 -15.39 56.33
CA ALA A 11 29.58 -14.33 55.35
C ALA A 11 28.43 -14.69 54.41
N VAL A 12 27.26 -14.11 54.61
CA VAL A 12 26.14 -14.16 53.63
C VAL A 12 26.48 -13.21 52.53
N ALA A 13 26.93 -13.75 51.39
CA ALA A 13 27.04 -13.00 50.13
C ALA A 13 25.61 -12.67 49.63
N LEU A 14 25.19 -11.43 49.84
CA LEU A 14 24.03 -10.87 49.15
C LEU A 14 24.34 -10.84 47.65
N ALA A 15 23.84 -11.83 46.88
CA ALA A 15 23.80 -11.77 45.45
C ALA A 15 22.89 -10.57 45.09
N ALA A 16 23.48 -9.48 44.63
CA ALA A 16 22.71 -8.40 44.01
C ALA A 16 21.90 -9.01 42.85
N PRO A 17 20.59 -8.74 42.74
CA PRO A 17 19.83 -9.20 41.59
C PRO A 17 20.54 -8.67 40.34
N ALA A 18 20.87 -9.58 39.40
CA ALA A 18 21.37 -9.18 38.13
C ALA A 18 20.35 -8.16 37.54
N ALA A 19 20.80 -6.94 37.28
CA ALA A 19 19.94 -5.93 36.67
C ALA A 19 19.38 -6.56 35.39
N SER A 20 18.09 -6.84 35.40
CA SER A 20 17.39 -7.25 34.17
C SER A 20 17.74 -6.21 33.12
N ALA A 21 18.34 -6.65 32.01
CA ALA A 21 18.60 -5.74 30.90
C ALA A 21 17.30 -5.02 30.60
N ALA A 22 17.31 -3.68 30.62
CA ALA A 22 16.11 -2.89 30.40
C ALA A 22 15.53 -3.30 29.02
N GLN A 23 14.24 -3.64 29.01
CA GLN A 23 13.54 -3.99 27.77
C GLN A 23 13.69 -2.84 26.77
N PRO A 24 14.12 -3.08 25.51
CA PRO A 24 14.32 -2.02 24.56
C PRO A 24 12.99 -1.46 24.05
N ASN A 25 12.96 -0.18 23.75
CA ASN A 25 11.88 0.43 22.98
C ASN A 25 11.90 -0.10 21.55
N ILE A 26 10.74 -0.15 20.92
CA ILE A 26 10.58 -0.63 19.55
C ILE A 26 9.80 0.41 18.76
N ILE A 27 10.37 0.89 17.67
CA ILE A 27 9.72 1.79 16.73
C ILE A 27 9.64 1.11 15.37
N LEU A 28 8.44 0.95 14.84
CA LEU A 28 8.19 0.54 13.46
C LEU A 28 7.71 1.76 12.67
N ILE A 29 8.57 2.27 11.78
CA ILE A 29 8.23 3.31 10.81
C ILE A 29 7.84 2.61 9.50
N TYR A 30 6.62 2.90 9.02
CA TYR A 30 6.05 2.26 7.83
C TYR A 30 5.63 3.32 6.83
N SER A 31 6.26 3.35 5.65
CA SER A 31 5.90 4.26 4.56
C SER A 31 4.90 3.62 3.61
N ASP A 32 4.25 4.39 2.75
CA ASP A 32 3.09 3.97 1.95
C ASP A 32 3.37 4.16 0.45
N ASP A 33 3.26 3.09 -0.34
CA ASP A 33 3.57 3.09 -1.77
C ASP A 33 5.01 3.56 -2.08
N HIS A 34 5.95 3.17 -1.26
CA HIS A 34 7.33 3.64 -1.31
C HIS A 34 8.20 2.67 -2.13
N GLY A 35 8.52 3.06 -3.34
CA GLY A 35 9.33 2.25 -4.26
C GLY A 35 10.77 2.03 -3.80
N TYR A 36 11.34 0.92 -4.19
CA TYR A 36 12.69 0.51 -3.81
C TYR A 36 13.76 1.56 -4.13
N ALA A 37 13.64 2.28 -5.27
CA ALA A 37 14.61 3.29 -5.68
C ALA A 37 14.64 4.53 -4.80
N ASP A 38 13.59 4.77 -4.01
CA ASP A 38 13.39 6.01 -3.27
C ASP A 38 14.00 6.01 -1.86
N LEU A 39 15.09 5.29 -1.71
CA LEU A 39 16.03 5.38 -0.60
C LEU A 39 17.43 5.62 -1.19
N ALA A 40 18.06 6.77 -0.92
CA ALA A 40 19.32 7.15 -1.58
C ALA A 40 20.47 6.14 -1.28
N ALA A 41 20.45 5.50 -0.11
CA ALA A 41 21.35 4.41 0.23
C ALA A 41 21.28 3.18 -0.71
N GLN A 42 20.19 3.02 -1.49
CA GLN A 42 20.07 1.98 -2.53
C GLN A 42 20.87 2.32 -3.79
N LYS A 43 21.16 3.62 -4.01
CA LYS A 43 21.89 4.13 -5.19
C LYS A 43 21.19 3.79 -6.52
N ALA A 44 19.88 3.66 -6.51
CA ALA A 44 19.08 3.27 -7.66
C ALA A 44 18.54 4.46 -8.45
N ASP A 45 18.43 5.63 -7.83
CA ASP A 45 18.01 6.88 -8.45
C ASP A 45 18.91 8.04 -8.00
N PRO A 46 19.45 8.88 -8.92
CA PRO A 46 20.37 9.95 -8.57
C PRO A 46 19.69 11.19 -7.97
N ASP A 47 18.37 11.32 -8.12
CA ASP A 47 17.63 12.52 -7.71
C ASP A 47 17.08 12.44 -6.29
N ILE A 48 16.95 11.22 -5.72
CA ILE A 48 16.45 11.03 -4.36
C ILE A 48 17.46 11.55 -3.32
N ARG A 49 16.97 12.20 -2.28
CA ARG A 49 17.74 12.69 -1.15
C ARG A 49 17.04 12.32 0.15
N THR A 50 17.62 11.37 0.89
CA THR A 50 17.10 10.86 2.16
C THR A 50 18.20 10.84 3.23
N PRO A 51 18.77 12.01 3.62
CA PRO A 51 19.95 12.05 4.48
C PRO A 51 19.78 11.38 5.84
N HIS A 52 18.58 11.37 6.40
CA HIS A 52 18.29 10.76 7.70
C HIS A 52 18.07 9.25 7.60
N LEU A 53 17.41 8.76 6.55
CA LEU A 53 17.32 7.33 6.24
C LEU A 53 18.67 6.77 5.81
N ASP A 54 19.48 7.54 5.06
CA ASP A 54 20.86 7.16 4.72
C ASP A 54 21.74 7.07 5.98
N ALA A 55 21.54 7.99 6.93
CA ALA A 55 22.22 7.91 8.21
C ALA A 55 21.74 6.68 9.02
N MET A 56 20.46 6.32 8.95
CA MET A 56 19.95 5.09 9.56
C MET A 56 20.57 3.83 8.91
N ALA A 57 20.74 3.82 7.58
CA ALA A 57 21.43 2.73 6.87
C ALA A 57 22.93 2.65 7.21
N ARG A 58 23.61 3.79 7.39
CA ARG A 58 25.01 3.87 7.77
C ARG A 58 25.24 3.48 9.24
N ASP A 59 24.35 3.89 10.13
CA ASP A 59 24.49 3.69 11.58
C ASP A 59 23.85 2.35 12.03
N GLY A 60 23.17 1.65 11.12
CA GLY A 60 22.47 0.39 11.33
C GLY A 60 22.66 -0.61 10.19
N VAL A 61 21.59 -1.26 9.79
CA VAL A 61 21.54 -2.38 8.84
C VAL A 61 20.58 -2.07 7.70
N ARG A 62 21.04 -2.28 6.46
CA ARG A 62 20.21 -2.25 5.26
C ARG A 62 19.97 -3.66 4.75
N PHE A 63 18.71 -4.08 4.71
CA PHE A 63 18.30 -5.37 4.19
C PHE A 63 18.02 -5.23 2.69
N VAL A 64 18.94 -5.71 1.86
CA VAL A 64 18.79 -5.55 0.40
C VAL A 64 17.73 -6.45 -0.21
N ARG A 65 17.35 -7.51 0.49
CA ARG A 65 16.27 -8.43 0.13
C ARG A 65 15.19 -8.43 1.23
N GLY A 66 14.69 -7.20 1.56
CA GLY A 66 13.60 -7.01 2.51
C GLY A 66 12.25 -7.05 1.80
N TYR A 67 11.39 -7.96 2.23
CA TYR A 67 10.09 -8.22 1.63
C TYR A 67 8.94 -7.84 2.56
N VAL A 68 7.79 -7.55 1.96
CA VAL A 68 6.50 -7.43 2.63
C VAL A 68 5.58 -8.58 2.21
N THR A 69 4.51 -8.82 2.98
CA THR A 69 3.66 -10.01 2.80
C THR A 69 2.65 -9.90 1.67
N ALA A 70 2.47 -8.72 1.09
CA ALA A 70 1.53 -8.48 0.01
C ALA A 70 1.92 -7.25 -0.81
N PRO A 71 1.50 -7.17 -2.09
CA PRO A 71 1.75 -6.04 -2.96
C PRO A 71 0.72 -4.91 -2.81
N GLN A 72 0.01 -4.85 -1.67
CA GLN A 72 -1.00 -3.83 -1.34
C GLN A 72 -1.06 -3.51 0.15
N CYS A 73 -1.54 -2.29 0.45
CA CYS A 73 -1.51 -1.68 1.78
C CYS A 73 -2.21 -2.53 2.87
N VAL A 74 -3.53 -2.82 2.75
CA VAL A 74 -4.31 -3.51 3.79
C VAL A 74 -3.69 -4.87 4.14
N PRO A 75 -3.47 -5.79 3.18
CA PRO A 75 -2.90 -7.09 3.51
C PRO A 75 -1.46 -7.00 4.04
N SER A 76 -0.63 -6.10 3.52
CA SER A 76 0.73 -5.90 4.03
C SER A 76 0.74 -5.36 5.47
N ARG A 77 -0.13 -4.39 5.78
CA ARG A 77 -0.29 -3.85 7.14
C ARG A 77 -0.84 -4.89 8.11
N ALA A 78 -1.82 -5.70 7.68
CA ALA A 78 -2.34 -6.81 8.47
C ALA A 78 -1.24 -7.85 8.79
N GLY A 79 -0.40 -8.18 7.81
CA GLY A 79 0.72 -9.10 8.00
C GLY A 79 1.76 -8.57 9.00
N VAL A 80 2.26 -7.34 8.82
CA VAL A 80 3.32 -6.80 9.69
C VAL A 80 2.86 -6.64 11.13
N ILE A 81 1.60 -6.16 11.33
CA ILE A 81 1.14 -5.86 12.70
C ILE A 81 0.76 -7.10 13.50
N THR A 82 0.43 -8.23 12.84
CA THR A 82 0.13 -9.50 13.49
C THR A 82 1.31 -10.46 13.55
N GLY A 83 2.32 -10.27 12.68
CA GLY A 83 3.43 -11.22 12.51
C GLY A 83 3.02 -12.54 11.85
N ARG A 84 1.88 -12.55 11.13
CA ARG A 84 1.29 -13.72 10.49
C ARG A 84 0.96 -13.42 9.03
N TYR A 85 1.07 -14.43 8.18
CA TYR A 85 0.58 -14.30 6.82
C TYR A 85 -0.93 -13.97 6.84
N GLN A 86 -1.31 -12.84 6.30
CA GLN A 86 -2.70 -12.35 6.33
C GLN A 86 -3.70 -13.26 5.60
N GLN A 87 -3.23 -14.20 4.79
CA GLN A 87 -4.05 -15.25 4.18
C GLN A 87 -4.65 -16.19 5.23
N ARG A 88 -4.03 -16.32 6.40
CA ARG A 88 -4.52 -17.15 7.50
C ARG A 88 -5.86 -16.71 8.07
N PHE A 89 -6.12 -15.40 7.97
CA PHE A 89 -7.35 -14.79 8.47
C PHE A 89 -8.14 -14.01 7.41
N GLY A 90 -7.81 -14.23 6.11
CA GLY A 90 -8.61 -13.78 4.96
C GLY A 90 -8.48 -12.33 4.55
N VAL A 91 -7.53 -11.55 5.12
CA VAL A 91 -7.28 -10.14 4.74
C VAL A 91 -6.30 -10.10 3.56
N GLU A 92 -6.76 -10.54 2.38
CA GLU A 92 -5.89 -10.74 1.21
C GLU A 92 -5.95 -9.61 0.16
N ASP A 93 -6.77 -8.58 0.36
CA ASP A 93 -6.94 -7.49 -0.59
C ASP A 93 -7.40 -6.22 0.16
N ASN A 94 -7.21 -5.04 -0.41
CA ASN A 94 -7.66 -3.77 0.19
C ASN A 94 -9.18 -3.73 0.49
N LEU A 95 -9.97 -4.56 -0.17
CA LEU A 95 -11.41 -4.67 0.06
C LEU A 95 -11.80 -5.79 1.05
N LYS A 96 -10.84 -6.44 1.69
CA LYS A 96 -11.03 -7.59 2.58
C LYS A 96 -10.79 -7.28 4.06
N GLY A 97 -10.64 -6.00 4.42
CA GLY A 97 -10.70 -5.55 5.81
C GLY A 97 -12.11 -5.70 6.42
N PRO A 98 -12.27 -5.45 7.71
CA PRO A 98 -11.25 -5.05 8.68
C PRO A 98 -10.35 -6.20 9.14
N LEU A 99 -9.27 -5.85 9.89
CA LEU A 99 -8.50 -6.85 10.64
C LEU A 99 -9.46 -7.53 11.64
N PRO A 100 -9.57 -8.87 11.64
CA PRO A 100 -10.40 -9.55 12.63
C PRO A 100 -9.90 -9.28 14.05
N LEU A 101 -10.82 -8.96 14.97
CA LEU A 101 -10.48 -8.66 16.37
C LEU A 101 -9.91 -9.85 17.14
N ALA A 102 -10.00 -11.06 16.60
CA ALA A 102 -9.37 -12.25 17.16
C ALA A 102 -7.88 -12.39 16.82
N GLU A 103 -7.38 -11.60 15.86
CA GLU A 103 -5.95 -11.59 15.52
C GLU A 103 -5.19 -10.71 16.50
N ILE A 104 -4.10 -11.26 17.05
CA ILE A 104 -3.30 -10.59 18.08
C ILE A 104 -2.24 -9.74 17.39
N THR A 105 -2.26 -8.43 17.64
CA THR A 105 -1.29 -7.46 17.13
C THR A 105 0.02 -7.45 17.94
N ILE A 106 1.05 -6.77 17.42
CA ILE A 106 2.29 -6.52 18.18
C ILE A 106 1.98 -5.77 19.50
N ALA A 107 1.08 -4.79 19.49
CA ALA A 107 0.72 -4.02 20.68
C ALA A 107 0.11 -4.93 21.76
N GLU A 108 -0.85 -5.80 21.39
CA GLU A 108 -1.45 -6.75 22.33
C GLU A 108 -0.44 -7.77 22.86
N ARG A 109 0.49 -8.25 22.02
CA ARG A 109 1.55 -9.19 22.44
C ARG A 109 2.50 -8.55 23.45
N LEU A 110 2.87 -7.30 23.26
CA LEU A 110 3.84 -6.62 24.12
C LEU A 110 3.23 -6.10 25.44
N LYS A 111 1.92 -5.95 25.51
CA LYS A 111 1.21 -5.44 26.69
C LYS A 111 1.49 -6.24 27.98
N PRO A 112 1.48 -7.59 28.00
CA PRO A 112 1.83 -8.38 29.18
C PRO A 112 3.27 -8.19 29.65
N ALA A 113 4.18 -7.73 28.77
CA ALA A 113 5.56 -7.40 29.08
C ALA A 113 5.73 -5.94 29.57
N GLY A 114 4.63 -5.19 29.78
CA GLY A 114 4.63 -3.84 30.31
C GLY A 114 4.91 -2.73 29.30
N TYR A 115 4.83 -3.02 28.00
CA TYR A 115 4.96 -1.98 26.98
C TYR A 115 3.73 -1.10 26.91
N VAL A 116 3.95 0.21 26.80
CA VAL A 116 2.93 1.18 26.35
C VAL A 116 3.05 1.32 24.84
N SER A 117 1.94 1.41 24.14
CA SER A 117 1.94 1.38 22.68
C SER A 117 1.16 2.51 22.03
N ALA A 118 1.67 3.03 20.90
CA ALA A 118 0.98 4.01 20.09
C ALA A 118 0.95 3.67 18.61
N GLN A 119 -0.17 4.05 17.95
CA GLN A 119 -0.31 4.06 16.51
C GLN A 119 -0.46 5.50 16.02
N VAL A 120 0.33 5.90 15.02
CA VAL A 120 0.28 7.22 14.40
C VAL A 120 0.18 7.09 12.89
N GLY A 121 -0.75 7.81 12.25
CA GLY A 121 -0.89 7.88 10.80
C GLY A 121 -1.87 6.84 10.23
N LYS A 122 -1.57 6.30 9.04
CA LYS A 122 -2.46 5.38 8.32
C LYS A 122 -2.59 4.04 9.04
N TRP A 123 -3.80 3.70 9.47
CA TRP A 123 -4.14 2.38 10.00
C TRP A 123 -4.58 1.42 8.90
N HIS A 124 -5.66 1.74 8.21
CA HIS A 124 -6.23 1.03 7.06
C HIS A 124 -6.60 -0.43 7.34
N LEU A 125 -6.84 -0.77 8.61
CA LEU A 125 -7.28 -2.09 9.10
C LEU A 125 -8.66 -2.02 9.75
N GLU A 126 -9.35 -0.90 9.66
CA GLU A 126 -10.76 -0.68 9.93
C GLU A 126 -11.62 -1.06 8.72
N PRO A 127 -12.97 -1.16 8.87
CA PRO A 127 -13.88 -1.34 7.74
C PRO A 127 -13.59 -0.31 6.65
N THR A 128 -13.41 -0.78 5.42
CA THR A 128 -12.92 0.03 4.29
C THR A 128 -13.71 1.34 4.16
N PRO A 129 -13.08 2.51 4.31
CA PRO A 129 -13.71 3.79 4.02
C PRO A 129 -14.02 3.90 2.53
N ARG A 130 -14.87 4.85 2.14
CA ARG A 130 -15.18 5.10 0.73
C ARG A 130 -13.96 5.57 -0.08
N SER A 131 -12.96 6.13 0.59
CA SER A 131 -11.68 6.57 0.03
C SER A 131 -10.58 6.34 1.07
N GLU A 132 -9.39 5.92 0.62
CA GLU A 132 -8.20 5.72 1.46
C GLU A 132 -7.71 7.02 2.13
N GLU A 133 -8.13 8.18 1.62
CA GLU A 133 -7.76 9.50 2.11
C GLU A 133 -8.63 9.96 3.29
N GLN A 134 -9.74 9.29 3.55
CA GLN A 134 -10.66 9.67 4.61
C GLN A 134 -10.20 9.09 5.96
N ALA A 135 -10.37 9.89 7.01
CA ALA A 135 -10.27 9.38 8.36
C ALA A 135 -11.33 8.30 8.60
N PRO A 136 -11.05 7.32 9.46
CA PRO A 136 -12.03 6.29 9.82
C PRO A 136 -13.39 6.90 10.17
N ALA A 137 -14.46 6.21 9.77
CA ALA A 137 -15.80 6.64 10.10
C ALA A 137 -16.05 6.55 11.62
N ALA A 138 -16.91 7.41 12.16
CA ALA A 138 -17.21 7.41 13.59
C ALA A 138 -17.78 6.07 14.10
N ASN A 139 -18.45 5.29 13.24
CA ASN A 139 -18.95 3.95 13.57
C ASN A 139 -17.90 2.83 13.44
N ALA A 140 -16.67 3.14 13.04
CA ALA A 140 -15.56 2.18 12.96
C ALA A 140 -14.83 1.98 14.31
N HIS A 141 -15.34 2.52 15.42
CA HIS A 141 -14.67 2.52 16.74
C HIS A 141 -14.17 1.14 17.17
N ALA A 142 -14.95 0.07 16.90
CA ALA A 142 -14.60 -1.29 17.25
C ALA A 142 -13.37 -1.85 16.51
N PHE A 143 -12.86 -1.13 15.48
CA PHE A 143 -11.74 -1.56 14.66
C PHE A 143 -10.61 -0.52 14.61
N LEU A 144 -10.70 0.54 15.42
CA LEU A 144 -9.60 1.50 15.58
C LEU A 144 -8.45 0.89 16.39
N PRO A 145 -7.25 1.47 16.33
CA PRO A 145 -6.07 0.90 16.98
C PRO A 145 -6.27 0.59 18.47
N GLY A 146 -7.06 1.37 19.19
CA GLY A 146 -7.38 1.10 20.60
C GLY A 146 -8.09 -0.23 20.83
N ALA A 147 -8.91 -0.70 19.89
CA ALA A 147 -9.56 -2.01 19.97
C ALA A 147 -8.62 -3.18 19.59
N GLN A 148 -7.43 -2.87 19.11
CA GLN A 148 -6.36 -3.78 18.72
C GLN A 148 -5.10 -3.59 19.59
N GLY A 149 -5.31 -3.19 20.85
CA GLY A 149 -4.29 -3.18 21.90
C GLY A 149 -3.46 -1.92 22.04
N PHE A 150 -3.56 -0.94 21.16
CA PHE A 150 -2.83 0.32 21.29
C PHE A 150 -3.42 1.20 22.38
N ASP A 151 -2.56 1.71 23.27
CA ASP A 151 -2.96 2.56 24.38
C ASP A 151 -3.27 3.98 23.91
N GLU A 152 -2.52 4.46 22.90
CA GLU A 152 -2.70 5.76 22.28
C GLU A 152 -2.77 5.66 20.76
N TYR A 153 -3.51 6.56 20.12
CA TYR A 153 -3.51 6.61 18.66
C TYR A 153 -3.92 7.97 18.09
N TRP A 154 -3.39 8.24 16.90
CA TRP A 154 -3.72 9.34 15.99
C TRP A 154 -3.91 8.73 14.59
N CYS A 155 -5.08 8.16 14.37
CA CYS A 155 -5.39 7.28 13.26
C CYS A 155 -6.01 8.05 12.09
N GLY A 156 -5.27 8.22 11.03
CA GLY A 156 -5.72 8.87 9.79
C GLY A 156 -4.56 9.14 8.81
N PRO A 157 -4.84 9.05 7.50
CA PRO A 157 -3.80 9.21 6.50
C PRO A 157 -3.47 10.68 6.22
N MET A 158 -4.47 11.55 6.27
CA MET A 158 -4.39 12.95 5.85
C MET A 158 -4.56 13.92 7.02
N ASN A 159 -4.98 15.15 6.72
CA ASN A 159 -5.12 16.25 7.67
C ASN A 159 -6.22 16.06 8.71
N THR A 160 -7.14 15.11 8.51
CA THR A 160 -8.20 14.76 9.48
C THR A 160 -7.98 13.34 9.96
N PHE A 161 -7.98 13.14 11.26
CA PHE A 161 -7.69 11.86 11.89
C PHE A 161 -8.52 11.64 13.16
N MET A 162 -8.71 10.39 13.55
CA MET A 162 -9.33 9.99 14.81
C MET A 162 -8.24 9.80 15.86
N ALA A 163 -8.44 10.37 17.04
CA ALA A 163 -7.41 10.36 18.07
C ALA A 163 -7.96 10.04 19.46
N SER A 164 -7.13 9.39 20.27
CA SER A 164 -7.33 9.21 21.71
C SER A 164 -6.71 10.35 22.54
N HIS A 165 -5.74 11.06 21.97
CA HIS A 165 -4.99 12.16 22.57
C HIS A 165 -4.88 13.34 21.61
N ASP A 166 -4.68 14.56 22.15
CA ASP A 166 -4.30 15.69 21.30
C ASP A 166 -2.82 15.59 20.88
N LEU A 167 -2.35 16.51 20.01
CA LEU A 167 -0.96 16.50 19.55
C LEU A 167 0.06 16.88 20.65
N GLN A 168 -0.39 17.40 21.79
CA GLN A 168 0.41 17.63 22.99
C GLN A 168 0.42 16.42 23.93
N GLY A 169 -0.29 15.33 23.56
CA GLY A 169 -0.37 14.09 24.32
C GLY A 169 -1.31 14.12 25.51
N ARG A 170 -2.25 15.07 25.58
CA ARG A 170 -3.26 15.10 26.63
C ARG A 170 -4.42 14.19 26.22
N PRO A 171 -4.89 13.30 27.13
CA PRO A 171 -6.04 12.45 26.83
C PRO A 171 -7.27 13.29 26.46
N LEU A 172 -7.98 12.88 25.42
CA LEU A 172 -9.22 13.50 25.01
C LEU A 172 -10.39 12.94 25.82
N SER A 173 -11.39 13.80 26.11
CA SER A 173 -12.62 13.37 26.76
C SER A 173 -13.45 12.55 25.76
N ASN A 174 -13.92 11.36 26.17
CA ASN A 174 -14.70 10.46 25.31
C ASN A 174 -14.03 10.15 23.95
N PRO A 175 -12.83 9.54 23.95
CA PRO A 175 -12.18 9.15 22.69
C PRO A 175 -12.97 8.01 22.01
N PRO A 176 -12.85 7.90 20.67
CA PRO A 176 -12.02 8.73 19.81
C PRO A 176 -12.68 10.05 19.42
N GLN A 177 -11.88 11.09 19.25
CA GLN A 177 -12.34 12.34 18.67
C GLN A 177 -11.71 12.57 17.31
N ARG A 178 -12.45 13.26 16.44
CA ARG A 178 -11.95 13.71 15.15
C ARG A 178 -11.18 15.01 15.31
N LEU A 179 -9.92 15.01 14.97
CA LEU A 179 -9.05 16.18 14.96
C LEU A 179 -8.67 16.55 13.53
N THR A 180 -8.25 17.80 13.33
CA THR A 180 -7.74 18.30 12.06
C THR A 180 -6.50 19.15 12.30
N ASP A 181 -5.45 18.92 11.50
CA ASP A 181 -4.24 19.73 11.46
C ASP A 181 -4.01 20.22 10.02
N PRO A 182 -3.89 21.52 9.75
CA PRO A 182 -3.77 22.06 8.39
C PRO A 182 -2.38 21.86 7.77
N ARG A 183 -1.38 21.48 8.57
CA ARG A 183 -0.01 21.30 8.09
C ARG A 183 0.10 20.04 7.24
N PHE A 184 1.19 19.91 6.48
CA PHE A 184 1.46 18.70 5.72
C PHE A 184 1.47 17.46 6.62
N ARG A 185 0.83 16.40 6.18
CA ARG A 185 0.56 15.18 6.96
C ARG A 185 1.75 14.62 7.74
N CYS A 186 2.97 14.63 7.16
CA CYS A 186 4.15 14.13 7.87
C CYS A 186 4.49 14.97 9.11
N VAL A 187 4.16 16.26 9.12
CA VAL A 187 4.49 17.16 10.24
C VAL A 187 3.71 16.78 11.49
N TRP A 188 2.37 16.71 11.40
CA TRP A 188 1.57 16.34 12.56
C TRP A 188 1.81 14.89 13.01
N GLN A 189 2.08 13.96 12.05
CA GLN A 189 2.42 12.58 12.38
C GLN A 189 3.73 12.50 13.16
N THR A 190 4.71 13.29 12.78
CA THR A 190 5.98 13.39 13.50
C THR A 190 5.79 14.00 14.88
N ASP A 191 5.00 15.07 15.01
CA ASP A 191 4.72 15.72 16.31
C ASP A 191 4.01 14.76 17.27
N ALA A 192 3.04 14.01 16.81
CA ALA A 192 2.35 12.98 17.60
C ALA A 192 3.33 11.91 18.09
N ALA A 193 4.21 11.43 17.21
CA ALA A 193 5.25 10.46 17.56
C ALA A 193 6.24 11.01 18.60
N LEU A 194 6.70 12.25 18.44
CA LEU A 194 7.60 12.92 19.39
C LEU A 194 6.92 13.12 20.76
N SER A 195 5.67 13.57 20.76
CA SER A 195 4.88 13.74 21.98
C SER A 195 4.71 12.43 22.74
N PHE A 196 4.47 11.31 22.04
CA PHE A 196 4.42 9.98 22.64
C PHE A 196 5.77 9.57 23.23
N ILE A 197 6.87 9.67 22.47
CA ILE A 197 8.22 9.33 22.93
C ILE A 197 8.60 10.12 24.18
N ASP A 198 8.28 11.41 24.24
CA ASP A 198 8.61 12.28 25.38
C ASP A 198 7.93 11.86 26.66
N ARG A 199 6.66 11.48 26.59
CA ARG A 199 5.86 11.08 27.76
C ARG A 199 6.26 9.69 28.28
N HIS A 200 6.67 8.80 27.39
CA HIS A 200 7.00 7.41 27.70
C HIS A 200 8.50 7.11 27.73
N ALA A 201 9.34 8.15 27.88
CA ALA A 201 10.81 8.02 27.90
C ALA A 201 11.37 7.16 29.05
N ARG A 202 10.56 6.81 30.05
CA ARG A 202 11.00 6.08 31.25
C ARG A 202 10.45 4.66 31.36
N GLU A 203 9.70 4.21 30.39
CA GLU A 203 9.09 2.90 30.32
C GLU A 203 9.27 2.29 28.93
N PRO A 204 9.23 0.96 28.77
CA PRO A 204 9.34 0.36 27.45
C PRO A 204 8.13 0.71 26.61
N PHE A 205 8.35 1.12 25.36
CA PHE A 205 7.27 1.47 24.45
C PHE A 205 7.38 0.82 23.07
N PHE A 206 6.23 0.64 22.45
CA PHE A 206 6.09 0.28 21.03
C PHE A 206 5.39 1.41 20.27
N LEU A 207 6.04 1.96 19.27
CA LEU A 207 5.47 2.97 18.37
C LEU A 207 5.33 2.42 16.96
N TYR A 208 4.12 2.33 16.44
CA TYR A 208 3.82 2.09 15.02
C TYR A 208 3.53 3.43 14.34
N LEU A 209 4.55 4.00 13.67
CA LEU A 209 4.45 5.24 12.92
C LEU A 209 4.25 4.94 11.43
N ALA A 210 3.02 5.02 10.98
CA ALA A 210 2.59 4.69 9.63
C ALA A 210 2.37 5.95 8.80
N TYR A 211 3.44 6.49 8.22
CA TYR A 211 3.35 7.64 7.32
C TYR A 211 2.52 7.32 6.08
N PHE A 212 1.70 8.27 5.62
CA PHE A 212 0.95 8.19 4.36
C PHE A 212 1.73 8.81 3.19
N THR A 213 3.01 8.56 3.12
CA THR A 213 3.97 9.14 2.19
C THR A 213 4.79 8.04 1.53
N PRO A 214 4.96 8.07 0.19
CA PRO A 214 4.51 9.07 -0.81
C PRO A 214 3.15 8.76 -1.48
N HIS A 215 2.23 8.07 -0.85
CA HIS A 215 0.91 7.73 -1.41
C HIS A 215 0.14 8.98 -1.88
N VAL A 216 -0.67 8.84 -2.92
CA VAL A 216 -1.58 9.90 -3.40
C VAL A 216 -2.60 10.31 -2.31
N PRO A 217 -3.13 11.56 -2.31
CA PRO A 217 -2.90 12.60 -3.31
C PRO A 217 -1.50 13.19 -3.21
N LEU A 218 -0.91 13.46 -4.36
CA LEU A 218 0.37 14.14 -4.42
C LEU A 218 0.21 15.60 -3.97
N GLN A 219 1.19 16.07 -3.21
CA GLN A 219 1.23 17.42 -2.66
C GLN A 219 2.61 18.04 -2.91
N SER A 220 2.67 19.35 -2.90
CA SER A 220 3.90 20.13 -3.03
C SER A 220 4.23 20.80 -1.70
N PRO A 221 4.62 20.05 -0.64
CA PRO A 221 4.87 20.64 0.67
C PRO A 221 6.12 21.52 0.66
N GLU A 222 5.97 22.78 1.07
CA GLU A 222 7.12 23.67 1.28
C GLU A 222 7.68 23.49 2.70
N PRO A 223 8.99 23.66 2.91
CA PRO A 223 9.99 24.12 1.92
C PRO A 223 10.61 22.98 1.07
N TRP A 224 10.16 21.75 1.19
CA TRP A 224 10.77 20.56 0.54
C TRP A 224 10.60 20.58 -0.97
N PHE A 225 9.46 21.05 -1.48
CA PHE A 225 9.19 21.08 -2.92
C PHE A 225 10.14 22.04 -3.67
N ALA A 226 10.48 23.17 -3.09
CA ALA A 226 11.44 24.12 -3.67
C ALA A 226 12.86 23.54 -3.84
N ARG A 227 13.19 22.47 -3.09
CA ARG A 227 14.51 21.80 -3.15
C ARG A 227 14.59 20.72 -4.23
N THR A 228 13.47 20.38 -4.88
CA THR A 228 13.45 19.30 -5.90
C THR A 228 13.97 19.81 -7.25
N PRO A 229 14.64 18.94 -8.05
CA PRO A 229 15.15 19.34 -9.36
C PRO A 229 14.04 19.78 -10.31
N ALA A 230 14.12 21.01 -10.84
CA ALA A 230 13.06 21.63 -11.62
C ALA A 230 12.80 20.96 -12.99
N HIS A 231 13.76 20.18 -13.50
CA HIS A 231 13.64 19.48 -14.79
C HIS A 231 12.81 18.19 -14.72
N LEU A 232 12.52 17.68 -13.52
CA LEU A 232 11.76 16.45 -13.35
C LEU A 232 10.26 16.67 -13.55
N PRO A 233 9.49 15.63 -13.94
CA PRO A 233 8.03 15.68 -13.98
C PRO A 233 7.43 16.10 -12.63
N LEU A 234 6.27 16.75 -12.66
CA LEU A 234 5.63 17.30 -11.46
C LEU A 234 5.37 16.23 -10.41
N GLU A 235 4.85 15.08 -10.81
CA GLU A 235 4.55 13.94 -9.93
C GLU A 235 5.83 13.43 -9.24
N ARG A 236 6.95 13.33 -9.97
CA ARG A 236 8.24 12.95 -9.39
C ARG A 236 8.72 13.97 -8.36
N ARG A 237 8.66 15.24 -8.69
CA ARG A 237 9.03 16.33 -7.77
C ARG A 237 8.20 16.31 -6.49
N GLN A 238 6.88 16.08 -6.62
CA GLN A 238 5.98 15.98 -5.48
C GLN A 238 6.33 14.78 -4.60
N ALA A 239 6.58 13.60 -5.18
CA ALA A 239 7.02 12.44 -4.43
C ALA A 239 8.33 12.71 -3.69
N LEU A 240 9.33 13.28 -4.36
CA LEU A 240 10.61 13.65 -3.74
C LEU A 240 10.43 14.62 -2.55
N ALA A 241 9.57 15.64 -2.71
CA ALA A 241 9.28 16.61 -1.65
C ALA A 241 8.58 15.95 -0.45
N MET A 242 7.62 15.09 -0.72
CA MET A 242 6.89 14.36 0.31
C MET A 242 7.80 13.39 1.08
N ILE A 243 8.68 12.67 0.37
CA ILE A 243 9.68 11.77 0.97
C ILE A 243 10.68 12.59 1.80
N ALA A 244 11.14 13.74 1.32
CA ALA A 244 12.05 14.60 2.06
C ALA A 244 11.43 15.12 3.38
N ALA A 245 10.13 15.44 3.38
CA ALA A 245 9.40 15.82 4.59
C ALA A 245 9.31 14.66 5.60
N MET A 246 9.07 13.44 5.14
CA MET A 246 9.08 12.23 5.96
C MET A 246 10.48 11.97 6.52
N ASP A 247 11.52 12.04 5.68
CA ASP A 247 12.91 11.84 6.08
C ASP A 247 13.35 12.83 7.16
N GLU A 248 12.95 14.12 7.03
CA GLU A 248 13.22 15.13 8.06
C GLU A 248 12.51 14.80 9.39
N GLY A 249 11.27 14.31 9.34
CA GLY A 249 10.55 13.82 10.54
C GLY A 249 11.26 12.66 11.21
N ILE A 250 11.79 11.71 10.44
CA ILE A 250 12.60 10.59 10.96
C ILE A 250 13.89 11.14 11.61
N GLY A 251 14.50 12.15 10.99
CA GLY A 251 15.66 12.86 11.58
C GLY A 251 15.35 13.46 12.93
N GLN A 252 14.19 14.10 13.09
CA GLN A 252 13.75 14.67 14.37
C GLN A 252 13.53 13.59 15.43
N ILE A 253 12.92 12.45 15.08
CA ILE A 253 12.74 11.32 16.00
C ILE A 253 14.10 10.77 16.45
N ARG A 254 15.03 10.51 15.53
CA ARG A 254 16.40 10.05 15.86
C ARG A 254 17.13 11.04 16.77
N ALA A 255 17.02 12.34 16.50
CA ALA A 255 17.60 13.39 17.33
C ALA A 255 16.98 13.42 18.74
N ARG A 256 15.65 13.22 18.83
CA ARG A 256 14.95 13.19 20.12
C ARG A 256 15.34 11.98 20.97
N LEU A 257 15.41 10.78 20.37
CA LEU A 257 15.90 9.58 21.07
C LEU A 257 17.31 9.79 21.62
N ARG A 258 18.18 10.44 20.85
CA ARG A 258 19.54 10.79 21.31
C ARG A 258 19.52 11.79 22.45
N ALA A 259 18.74 12.85 22.36
CA ALA A 259 18.60 13.87 23.41
C ALA A 259 18.07 13.31 24.73
N LEU A 260 17.22 12.28 24.65
CA LEU A 260 16.69 11.57 25.81
C LEU A 260 17.60 10.43 26.31
N GLY A 261 18.71 10.15 25.63
CA GLY A 261 19.60 9.02 25.96
C GLY A 261 19.01 7.64 25.64
N LEU A 262 17.97 7.58 24.83
CA LEU A 262 17.23 6.35 24.49
C LEU A 262 17.78 5.63 23.24
N GLU A 263 18.65 6.24 22.46
CA GLU A 263 19.10 5.69 21.17
C GLU A 263 19.70 4.27 21.29
N LYS A 264 20.45 4.01 22.37
CA LYS A 264 21.06 2.70 22.62
C LYS A 264 20.10 1.66 23.21
N ASN A 265 18.92 2.08 23.61
CA ASN A 265 17.86 1.22 24.12
C ASN A 265 16.61 1.24 23.22
N THR A 266 16.78 1.55 21.93
CA THR A 266 15.65 1.63 20.98
C THR A 266 16.03 0.96 19.67
N LEU A 267 15.26 -0.07 19.28
CA LEU A 267 15.29 -0.66 17.95
C LEU A 267 14.31 0.08 17.05
N VAL A 268 14.81 0.64 15.95
CA VAL A 268 14.00 1.34 14.94
C VAL A 268 14.02 0.56 13.65
N PHE A 269 12.86 0.14 13.15
CA PHE A 269 12.66 -0.36 11.79
C PHE A 269 12.10 0.75 10.90
N PHE A 270 12.55 0.78 9.63
CA PHE A 270 11.93 1.53 8.55
C PHE A 270 11.63 0.58 7.40
N ILE A 271 10.36 0.49 6.98
CA ILE A 271 9.90 -0.45 5.93
C ILE A 271 8.85 0.25 5.06
N GLY A 272 8.89 0.05 3.71
CA GLY A 272 7.79 0.41 2.83
C GLY A 272 6.70 -0.67 2.85
N ASP A 273 5.42 -0.30 2.77
CA ASP A 273 4.30 -1.26 2.87
C ASP A 273 4.08 -2.10 1.60
N ASN A 274 4.39 -1.56 0.45
CA ASN A 274 4.44 -2.21 -0.86
C ASN A 274 5.23 -1.32 -1.85
N GLY A 275 5.53 -1.87 -3.01
CA GLY A 275 6.18 -1.10 -4.06
C GLY A 275 5.29 0.02 -4.62
N ALA A 276 5.92 0.97 -5.32
CA ALA A 276 5.23 2.09 -5.95
C ALA A 276 4.30 1.63 -7.10
N PRO A 277 3.13 2.24 -7.28
CA PRO A 277 2.35 2.11 -8.50
C PRO A 277 3.06 2.86 -9.64
N LEU A 278 3.22 2.23 -10.80
CA LEU A 278 3.88 2.84 -11.98
C LEU A 278 2.91 3.11 -13.14
N LYS A 279 1.71 2.54 -13.09
CA LYS A 279 0.72 2.65 -14.15
C LYS A 279 0.35 4.11 -14.43
N GLN A 280 0.33 4.49 -15.71
CA GLN A 280 -0.10 5.82 -16.13
C GLN A 280 -1.47 6.19 -15.55
N GLY A 281 -1.55 7.36 -14.91
CA GLY A 281 -2.76 7.86 -14.22
C GLY A 281 -2.96 7.33 -12.80
N ALA A 282 -2.09 6.40 -12.33
CA ALA A 282 -2.03 5.96 -10.94
C ALA A 282 -0.64 6.13 -10.33
N TRP A 283 0.34 6.58 -11.12
CA TRP A 283 1.70 6.81 -10.65
C TRP A 283 1.74 7.87 -9.55
N ASN A 284 2.35 7.51 -8.44
CA ASN A 284 2.54 8.41 -7.31
C ASN A 284 3.89 9.14 -7.32
N GLY A 285 4.61 9.13 -8.44
CA GLY A 285 5.92 9.75 -8.57
C GLY A 285 7.08 8.94 -7.97
N SER A 286 6.82 7.86 -7.27
CA SER A 286 7.84 6.95 -6.71
C SER A 286 8.31 5.92 -7.74
N LEU A 287 9.49 5.28 -7.52
CA LEU A 287 10.14 4.39 -8.48
C LEU A 287 10.58 3.07 -7.84
N ASN A 288 10.41 1.98 -8.58
CA ASN A 288 10.81 0.62 -8.15
C ASN A 288 12.15 0.17 -8.75
N THR A 289 12.77 0.94 -9.63
CA THR A 289 14.01 0.57 -10.30
C THR A 289 15.09 0.12 -9.31
N PRO A 290 15.92 -0.88 -9.65
CA PRO A 290 15.95 -1.67 -10.88
C PRO A 290 15.00 -2.89 -10.87
N LEU A 291 14.07 -2.97 -9.92
CA LEU A 291 13.19 -4.12 -9.73
C LEU A 291 12.07 -4.15 -10.77
N THR A 292 11.66 -5.36 -11.16
CA THR A 292 10.58 -5.59 -12.10
C THR A 292 9.22 -5.44 -11.44
N GLY A 293 8.27 -4.72 -12.07
CA GLY A 293 6.88 -4.62 -11.66
C GLY A 293 6.57 -3.48 -10.68
N GLU A 294 5.34 -3.50 -10.18
CA GLU A 294 4.75 -2.41 -9.43
C GLU A 294 3.78 -2.91 -8.34
N LYS A 295 3.24 -1.98 -7.54
CA LYS A 295 2.10 -2.23 -6.62
C LYS A 295 1.03 -3.08 -7.30
N GLY A 296 0.65 -4.21 -6.70
CA GLY A 296 -0.29 -5.17 -7.28
C GLY A 296 0.38 -6.31 -8.03
N MET A 297 1.70 -6.48 -7.94
CA MET A 297 2.44 -7.61 -8.52
C MET A 297 3.27 -8.34 -7.47
N LEU A 298 3.43 -9.66 -7.63
CA LEU A 298 4.32 -10.47 -6.79
C LEU A 298 5.76 -10.56 -7.33
N THR A 299 6.09 -9.80 -8.38
CA THR A 299 7.47 -9.50 -8.74
C THR A 299 8.10 -8.59 -7.68
N ASP A 300 9.42 -8.51 -7.65
CA ASP A 300 10.16 -7.76 -6.61
C ASP A 300 9.73 -6.29 -6.54
N GLY A 301 9.41 -5.65 -7.67
CA GLY A 301 8.92 -4.27 -7.69
C GLY A 301 7.62 -4.02 -6.92
N GLY A 302 6.83 -5.05 -6.65
CA GLY A 302 5.60 -4.92 -5.85
C GLY A 302 5.75 -5.27 -4.38
N ILE A 303 6.73 -6.12 -4.01
CA ILE A 303 6.85 -6.69 -2.67
C ILE A 303 8.22 -6.54 -1.99
N ARG A 304 9.26 -6.08 -2.71
CA ARG A 304 10.58 -5.78 -2.15
C ARG A 304 10.72 -4.27 -2.01
N THR A 305 10.78 -3.79 -0.78
CA THR A 305 10.69 -2.37 -0.43
C THR A 305 11.94 -1.90 0.32
N PRO A 306 12.17 -0.60 0.52
CA PRO A 306 13.15 -0.13 1.47
C PRO A 306 12.94 -0.79 2.83
N PHE A 307 14.01 -1.38 3.38
CA PHE A 307 13.97 -2.08 4.66
C PHE A 307 15.27 -1.84 5.43
N LEU A 308 15.16 -1.11 6.56
CA LEU A 308 16.27 -0.74 7.43
C LEU A 308 15.97 -1.15 8.87
N ALA A 309 17.03 -1.40 9.65
CA ALA A 309 16.97 -1.47 11.11
C ALA A 309 18.15 -0.72 11.72
N GLU A 310 17.90 0.08 12.75
CA GLU A 310 18.93 0.78 13.52
C GLU A 310 18.76 0.48 15.01
N TRP A 311 19.87 0.12 15.65
CA TRP A 311 19.98 -0.01 17.10
C TRP A 311 21.44 0.20 17.52
N PRO A 312 21.83 1.43 17.81
CA PRO A 312 23.20 1.77 18.12
C PRO A 312 23.77 0.97 19.29
N GLY A 313 24.96 0.40 19.07
CA GLY A 313 25.62 -0.45 20.09
C GLY A 313 25.14 -1.89 20.15
N THR A 314 24.02 -2.24 19.51
CA THR A 314 23.48 -3.59 19.47
C THR A 314 23.57 -4.20 18.07
N LEU A 315 23.14 -3.47 17.04
CA LEU A 315 23.31 -3.89 15.64
C LEU A 315 24.61 -3.33 15.06
N PRO A 316 25.27 -4.08 14.13
CA PRO A 316 26.47 -3.61 13.47
C PRO A 316 26.15 -2.44 12.53
N ALA A 317 26.89 -1.33 12.68
CA ALA A 317 26.75 -0.18 11.82
C ALA A 317 27.23 -0.47 10.37
N GLY A 318 26.51 0.08 9.38
CA GLY A 318 26.84 -0.01 7.96
C GLY A 318 26.70 -1.41 7.36
N LYS A 319 26.07 -2.33 8.07
CA LYS A 319 25.90 -3.70 7.56
C LYS A 319 24.90 -3.76 6.41
N VAL A 320 25.31 -4.31 5.31
CA VAL A 320 24.44 -4.76 4.22
C VAL A 320 24.09 -6.22 4.48
N TYR A 321 22.81 -6.52 4.67
CA TYR A 321 22.34 -7.87 4.96
C TYR A 321 21.68 -8.48 3.72
N GLU A 322 22.31 -9.54 3.20
CA GLU A 322 21.95 -10.17 1.92
C GLU A 322 20.81 -11.21 2.02
N PRO A 323 20.75 -12.07 3.07
CA PRO A 323 19.71 -13.09 3.13
C PRO A 323 18.30 -12.45 3.15
N PRO A 324 17.29 -13.11 2.53
CA PRO A 324 15.92 -12.62 2.52
C PRO A 324 15.34 -12.52 3.93
N VAL A 325 14.65 -11.39 4.17
CA VAL A 325 13.86 -11.12 5.38
C VAL A 325 12.45 -10.66 4.97
N ILE A 326 11.49 -10.78 5.88
CA ILE A 326 10.11 -10.37 5.61
C ILE A 326 9.54 -9.55 6.77
N SER A 327 8.59 -8.67 6.49
CA SER A 327 7.98 -7.79 7.51
C SER A 327 7.37 -8.54 8.70
N LEU A 328 7.06 -9.83 8.58
CA LEU A 328 6.62 -10.69 9.71
C LEU A 328 7.67 -10.80 10.83
N ASP A 329 8.93 -10.63 10.49
CA ASP A 329 10.06 -10.73 11.41
C ASP A 329 10.06 -9.64 12.48
N VAL A 330 9.37 -8.52 12.20
CA VAL A 330 9.24 -7.41 13.17
C VAL A 330 8.53 -7.88 14.43
N ALA A 331 7.40 -8.57 14.29
CA ALA A 331 6.62 -9.06 15.43
C ALA A 331 7.38 -10.12 16.25
N ALA A 332 8.03 -11.07 15.55
CA ALA A 332 8.83 -12.12 16.19
C ALA A 332 10.06 -11.53 16.92
N THR A 333 10.71 -10.51 16.30
CA THR A 333 11.82 -9.79 16.92
C THR A 333 11.35 -9.03 18.16
N ALA A 334 10.23 -8.30 18.04
CA ALA A 334 9.65 -7.53 19.15
C ALA A 334 9.30 -8.43 20.35
N ALA A 335 8.60 -9.54 20.09
CA ALA A 335 8.24 -10.51 21.14
C ALA A 335 9.47 -11.10 21.86
N ALA A 336 10.50 -11.47 21.07
CA ALA A 336 11.75 -12.00 21.64
C ALA A 336 12.49 -10.97 22.50
N LEU A 337 12.55 -9.70 22.05
CA LEU A 337 13.19 -8.61 22.81
C LEU A 337 12.43 -8.24 24.08
N ALA A 338 11.13 -8.40 24.09
CA ALA A 338 10.28 -8.24 25.27
C ALA A 338 10.42 -9.40 26.28
N GLY A 339 11.21 -10.45 25.94
CA GLY A 339 11.37 -11.64 26.78
C GLY A 339 10.15 -12.55 26.85
N LEU A 340 9.25 -12.43 25.85
CA LEU A 340 8.08 -13.29 25.75
C LEU A 340 8.45 -14.69 25.30
N PRO A 341 7.72 -15.72 25.75
CA PRO A 341 7.95 -17.08 25.29
C PRO A 341 7.69 -17.19 23.77
N PRO A 342 8.34 -18.15 23.08
CA PRO A 342 8.07 -18.38 21.66
C PRO A 342 6.58 -18.64 21.40
N ASP A 343 6.00 -17.90 20.47
CA ASP A 343 4.61 -18.07 20.04
C ASP A 343 4.58 -18.78 18.67
N PRO A 344 4.06 -20.02 18.59
CA PRO A 344 3.97 -20.77 17.33
C PRO A 344 3.02 -20.14 16.29
N ALA A 345 2.21 -19.17 16.68
CA ALA A 345 1.37 -18.42 15.74
C ALA A 345 2.16 -17.39 14.93
N LEU A 346 3.32 -16.93 15.42
CA LEU A 346 4.20 -16.04 14.68
C LEU A 346 4.90 -16.78 13.55
N GLU A 347 4.85 -16.23 12.34
CA GLU A 347 5.46 -16.84 11.14
C GLU A 347 6.75 -16.09 10.70
N GLY A 348 7.15 -15.07 11.44
CA GLY A 348 8.45 -14.41 11.33
C GLY A 348 9.48 -15.03 12.30
N VAL A 349 10.71 -14.53 12.22
CA VAL A 349 11.82 -14.93 13.11
C VAL A 349 12.46 -13.72 13.79
N ASN A 350 13.07 -13.91 14.95
CA ASN A 350 13.91 -12.87 15.55
C ASN A 350 15.16 -12.62 14.69
N LEU A 351 15.27 -11.45 14.08
CA LEU A 351 16.37 -11.09 13.18
C LEU A 351 17.69 -10.80 13.92
N ILE A 352 17.64 -10.42 15.20
CA ILE A 352 18.82 -9.90 15.92
C ILE A 352 20.00 -10.90 15.91
N PRO A 353 19.84 -12.19 16.28
CA PRO A 353 20.94 -13.15 16.28
C PRO A 353 21.56 -13.37 14.88
N PHE A 354 20.74 -13.34 13.81
CA PHE A 354 21.22 -13.49 12.44
C PHE A 354 22.02 -12.26 11.99
N VAL A 355 21.50 -11.07 12.25
CA VAL A 355 22.15 -9.83 11.87
C VAL A 355 23.46 -9.64 12.63
N ARG A 356 23.53 -10.05 13.89
CA ARG A 356 24.76 -10.01 14.70
C ARG A 356 25.75 -11.13 14.35
N GLY A 357 25.34 -12.12 13.55
CA GLY A 357 26.18 -13.29 13.22
C GLY A 357 26.28 -14.32 14.34
N GLU A 358 25.42 -14.25 15.34
CA GLU A 358 25.31 -15.22 16.43
C GLU A 358 24.62 -16.51 15.97
N LYS A 359 23.77 -16.39 14.95
CA LYS A 359 23.11 -17.50 14.26
C LYS A 359 23.53 -17.53 12.80
N SER A 360 24.01 -18.67 12.33
CA SER A 360 24.40 -18.90 10.94
C SER A 360 23.19 -19.19 10.04
N GLY A 361 23.39 -19.09 8.72
CA GLY A 361 22.36 -19.35 7.70
C GLY A 361 21.43 -18.16 7.45
N ALA A 362 20.39 -18.41 6.66
CA ALA A 362 19.34 -17.45 6.38
C ALA A 362 18.23 -17.52 7.45
N PRO A 363 17.54 -16.39 7.72
CA PRO A 363 16.38 -16.41 8.61
C PRO A 363 15.25 -17.31 8.13
N HIS A 364 15.07 -17.40 6.81
CA HIS A 364 14.02 -18.17 6.16
C HIS A 364 14.57 -19.05 5.03
N ASP A 365 14.15 -20.31 4.99
CA ASP A 365 14.40 -21.20 3.85
C ASP A 365 13.50 -20.85 2.66
N LEU A 366 12.26 -20.43 2.94
CA LEU A 366 11.25 -20.09 1.95
C LEU A 366 10.40 -18.92 2.42
N LEU A 367 10.05 -18.05 1.48
CA LEU A 367 9.03 -17.02 1.66
C LEU A 367 7.89 -17.26 0.69
N TYR A 368 6.64 -16.94 1.09
CA TYR A 368 5.44 -17.26 0.34
C TYR A 368 4.54 -16.04 0.16
N TRP A 369 3.81 -16.01 -0.96
CA TRP A 369 2.79 -14.99 -1.25
C TRP A 369 1.61 -15.60 -1.98
N ARG A 370 0.42 -15.08 -1.70
CA ARG A 370 -0.81 -15.32 -2.46
C ARG A 370 -1.61 -14.03 -2.49
N TRP A 371 -1.92 -13.57 -3.69
CA TRP A 371 -2.72 -12.37 -3.88
C TRP A 371 -3.50 -12.44 -5.19
N ARG A 372 -4.84 -12.32 -5.13
CA ARG A 372 -5.74 -12.45 -6.28
C ARG A 372 -5.47 -13.70 -7.10
N SER A 373 -5.09 -13.57 -8.39
CA SER A 373 -4.73 -14.70 -9.25
C SER A 373 -3.23 -15.01 -9.28
N GLN A 374 -2.45 -14.38 -8.43
CA GLN A 374 -1.02 -14.56 -8.32
C GLN A 374 -0.66 -15.36 -7.06
N ALA A 375 0.37 -16.17 -7.16
CA ALA A 375 1.03 -16.77 -6.01
C ALA A 375 2.52 -16.90 -6.27
N ALA A 376 3.33 -16.80 -5.23
CA ALA A 376 4.78 -16.90 -5.36
C ALA A 376 5.40 -17.64 -4.17
N VAL A 377 6.53 -18.27 -4.44
CA VAL A 377 7.45 -18.82 -3.44
C VAL A 377 8.87 -18.48 -3.86
N ARG A 378 9.71 -18.12 -2.89
CA ARG A 378 11.15 -17.98 -3.12
C ARG A 378 11.97 -18.70 -2.07
N ASP A 379 13.11 -19.25 -2.48
CA ASP A 379 14.23 -19.62 -1.62
C ASP A 379 15.35 -18.56 -1.68
N ALA A 380 16.56 -18.91 -1.31
CA ALA A 380 17.70 -17.99 -1.37
C ALA A 380 17.97 -17.46 -2.80
N ARG A 381 17.80 -18.32 -3.83
CA ARG A 381 18.16 -18.03 -5.22
C ARG A 381 16.97 -17.93 -6.17
N TRP A 382 16.02 -18.85 -6.06
CA TRP A 382 14.95 -19.01 -7.03
C TRP A 382 13.64 -18.40 -6.56
N LYS A 383 12.87 -17.84 -7.50
CA LYS A 383 11.51 -17.40 -7.28
C LYS A 383 10.60 -17.97 -8.34
N LEU A 384 9.59 -18.74 -7.89
CA LEU A 384 8.52 -19.22 -8.75
C LEU A 384 7.30 -18.31 -8.56
N ILE A 385 6.70 -17.87 -9.66
CA ILE A 385 5.42 -17.16 -9.66
C ILE A 385 4.42 -17.98 -10.50
N LEU A 386 3.25 -18.23 -9.91
CA LEU A 386 2.07 -18.75 -10.60
C LEU A 386 1.14 -17.58 -10.91
N LEU A 387 0.72 -17.48 -12.17
CA LEU A 387 -0.21 -16.45 -12.65
C LEU A 387 -1.43 -17.15 -13.28
N GLY A 388 -2.56 -17.09 -12.57
CA GLY A 388 -3.72 -17.88 -12.93
C GLY A 388 -3.45 -19.40 -12.84
N LYS A 389 -4.19 -20.19 -13.63
CA LYS A 389 -4.06 -21.66 -13.64
C LYS A 389 -2.92 -22.17 -14.51
N GLU A 390 -2.49 -21.38 -15.51
CA GLU A 390 -1.69 -21.90 -16.62
C GLU A 390 -0.30 -21.27 -16.73
N GLU A 391 -0.12 -20.04 -16.27
CA GLU A 391 1.13 -19.31 -16.48
C GLU A 391 2.07 -19.44 -15.28
N LYS A 392 3.33 -19.72 -15.56
CA LYS A 392 4.37 -19.90 -14.55
C LYS A 392 5.65 -19.21 -14.99
N PHE A 393 6.31 -18.60 -14.04
CA PHE A 393 7.59 -17.93 -14.22
C PHE A 393 8.57 -18.42 -13.14
N LEU A 394 9.73 -18.90 -13.57
CA LEU A 394 10.84 -19.20 -12.67
C LEU A 394 11.96 -18.20 -12.90
N PHE A 395 12.34 -17.49 -11.86
CA PHE A 395 13.39 -16.49 -11.91
C PHE A 395 14.59 -16.89 -11.08
N ASP A 396 15.79 -16.70 -11.64
CA ASP A 396 17.07 -16.80 -10.92
C ASP A 396 17.45 -15.42 -10.39
N LEU A 397 17.20 -15.16 -9.11
CA LEU A 397 17.43 -13.85 -8.50
C LEU A 397 18.91 -13.55 -8.20
N GLU A 398 19.82 -14.50 -8.45
CA GLU A 398 21.26 -14.30 -8.38
C GLU A 398 21.87 -14.02 -9.75
N SER A 399 21.10 -14.24 -10.83
CA SER A 399 21.55 -13.88 -12.17
C SER A 399 21.41 -12.37 -12.42
N PRO A 400 22.24 -11.78 -13.30
CA PRO A 400 22.09 -10.37 -13.68
C PRO A 400 20.75 -10.03 -14.31
N GLU A 401 20.10 -11.02 -14.95
CA GLU A 401 18.79 -10.85 -15.57
C GLU A 401 17.65 -10.82 -14.54
N GLY A 402 17.81 -11.45 -13.38
CA GLY A 402 16.80 -11.48 -12.33
C GLY A 402 15.42 -11.85 -12.87
N GLU A 403 14.40 -11.03 -12.57
CA GLU A 403 13.01 -11.24 -13.02
C GLU A 403 12.74 -10.83 -14.47
N THR A 404 13.77 -10.47 -15.25
CA THR A 404 13.61 -10.17 -16.68
C THR A 404 13.80 -11.39 -17.58
N LYS A 405 14.10 -12.59 -17.02
CA LYS A 405 14.30 -13.81 -17.78
C LYS A 405 13.66 -15.03 -17.12
N ASN A 406 12.63 -15.58 -17.77
CA ASN A 406 12.00 -16.80 -17.31
C ASN A 406 12.90 -18.03 -17.57
N ARG A 407 13.30 -18.72 -16.51
CA ARG A 407 14.18 -19.89 -16.52
C ARG A 407 13.40 -21.21 -16.42
N LEU A 408 12.09 -21.18 -16.54
CA LEU A 408 11.22 -22.36 -16.36
C LEU A 408 11.63 -23.54 -17.27
N ALA A 409 11.95 -23.24 -18.53
CA ALA A 409 12.35 -24.26 -19.50
C ALA A 409 13.74 -24.84 -19.22
N ASP A 410 14.63 -24.02 -18.63
CA ASP A 410 16.01 -24.44 -18.31
C ASP A 410 16.08 -25.26 -17.02
N PHE A 411 15.18 -25.03 -16.05
CA PHE A 411 15.19 -25.63 -14.72
C PHE A 411 13.81 -26.14 -14.30
N PRO A 412 13.19 -27.06 -15.07
CA PRO A 412 11.82 -27.54 -14.78
C PRO A 412 11.72 -28.30 -13.45
N ALA A 413 12.77 -29.00 -13.02
CA ALA A 413 12.79 -29.70 -11.74
C ALA A 413 12.77 -28.77 -10.53
N VAL A 414 13.47 -27.62 -10.61
CA VAL A 414 13.46 -26.59 -9.58
C VAL A 414 12.06 -25.98 -9.47
N ALA A 415 11.46 -25.67 -10.61
CA ALA A 415 10.10 -25.13 -10.64
C ALA A 415 9.08 -26.10 -10.02
N ALA A 416 9.17 -27.38 -10.33
CA ALA A 416 8.28 -28.41 -9.78
C ALA A 416 8.43 -28.57 -8.25
N ASP A 417 9.65 -28.52 -7.72
CA ASP A 417 9.90 -28.57 -6.29
C ASP A 417 9.35 -27.36 -5.55
N LEU A 418 9.58 -26.15 -6.08
CA LEU A 418 9.06 -24.91 -5.52
C LEU A 418 7.52 -24.88 -5.60
N GLU A 419 6.93 -25.31 -6.72
CA GLU A 419 5.47 -25.40 -6.85
C GLU A 419 4.88 -26.36 -5.82
N LYS A 420 5.48 -27.53 -5.60
CA LYS A 420 5.05 -28.49 -4.56
C LYS A 420 5.07 -27.84 -3.17
N LYS A 421 6.13 -27.07 -2.84
CA LYS A 421 6.24 -26.35 -1.57
C LYS A 421 5.18 -25.27 -1.43
N LEU A 422 4.95 -24.48 -2.48
CA LEU A 422 3.91 -23.44 -2.54
C LEU A 422 2.51 -24.05 -2.36
N MET A 423 2.21 -25.15 -3.05
CA MET A 423 0.92 -25.84 -2.92
C MET A 423 0.74 -26.42 -1.53
N GLY A 424 1.81 -26.97 -0.91
CA GLY A 424 1.79 -27.44 0.48
C GLY A 424 1.45 -26.33 1.47
N TRP A 425 2.11 -25.16 1.36
CA TRP A 425 1.79 -23.99 2.18
C TRP A 425 0.34 -23.53 1.95
N ASN A 426 -0.08 -23.41 0.67
CA ASN A 426 -1.43 -22.98 0.35
C ASN A 426 -2.52 -23.91 0.88
N ALA A 427 -2.25 -25.23 0.97
CA ALA A 427 -3.19 -26.19 1.54
C ALA A 427 -3.45 -25.99 3.05
N THR A 428 -2.56 -25.26 3.75
CA THR A 428 -2.74 -24.89 5.16
C THR A 428 -3.56 -23.61 5.37
N LEU A 429 -3.97 -22.94 4.29
CA LEU A 429 -4.67 -21.65 4.32
C LEU A 429 -6.16 -21.83 4.04
N PRO A 430 -7.01 -20.91 4.56
CA PRO A 430 -8.42 -20.85 4.15
C PRO A 430 -8.60 -20.65 2.64
N PRO A 431 -9.76 -20.98 2.08
CA PRO A 431 -10.09 -20.66 0.69
C PRO A 431 -9.79 -19.20 0.35
N PRO A 432 -9.52 -18.85 -0.93
CA PRO A 432 -9.93 -19.60 -2.12
C PRO A 432 -8.93 -20.61 -2.70
N GLY A 433 -7.76 -20.86 -2.10
CA GLY A 433 -6.80 -21.84 -2.62
C GLY A 433 -6.14 -21.47 -3.96
N LEU A 434 -5.33 -22.38 -4.47
CA LEU A 434 -4.64 -22.34 -5.75
C LEU A 434 -4.91 -23.62 -6.53
N PRO A 435 -4.83 -23.62 -7.88
CA PRO A 435 -4.70 -22.47 -8.78
C PRO A 435 -6.01 -21.69 -8.91
N ARG A 436 -5.91 -20.39 -9.24
CA ARG A 436 -7.06 -19.48 -9.40
C ARG A 436 -7.22 -19.07 -10.86
N GLU A 437 -8.44 -18.65 -11.25
CA GLU A 437 -8.64 -18.05 -12.57
C GLU A 437 -7.88 -16.73 -12.67
N LEU A 438 -7.22 -16.52 -13.83
CA LEU A 438 -6.51 -15.28 -14.11
C LEU A 438 -7.50 -14.13 -14.26
N ASN A 439 -7.35 -13.08 -13.47
CA ASN A 439 -8.13 -11.85 -13.61
C ASN A 439 -7.48 -10.88 -14.63
N ALA A 440 -8.30 -10.05 -15.23
CA ALA A 440 -7.85 -9.14 -16.28
C ALA A 440 -6.82 -8.10 -15.81
N GLN A 441 -6.88 -7.66 -14.54
CA GLN A 441 -5.93 -6.68 -14.00
C GLN A 441 -4.54 -7.29 -13.84
N ASP A 442 -4.46 -8.51 -13.29
CA ASP A 442 -3.19 -9.21 -13.12
C ASP A 442 -2.57 -9.53 -14.49
N GLN A 443 -3.39 -9.90 -15.49
CA GLN A 443 -2.91 -10.10 -16.87
C GLN A 443 -2.25 -8.84 -17.43
N ILE A 444 -2.91 -7.67 -17.28
CA ILE A 444 -2.37 -6.40 -17.78
C ILE A 444 -1.03 -6.09 -17.11
N PHE A 445 -0.91 -6.27 -15.80
CA PHE A 445 0.35 -6.02 -15.08
C PHE A 445 1.49 -6.87 -15.62
N TYR A 446 1.24 -8.17 -15.84
CA TYR A 446 2.29 -9.06 -16.33
C TYR A 446 2.59 -8.83 -17.82
N ASP A 447 1.60 -8.48 -18.65
CA ASP A 447 1.80 -8.07 -20.02
C ASP A 447 2.72 -6.84 -20.09
N ASP A 448 2.47 -5.82 -19.25
CA ASP A 448 3.19 -4.55 -19.29
C ASP A 448 4.60 -4.63 -18.69
N HIS A 449 4.82 -5.42 -17.62
CA HIS A 449 6.08 -5.40 -16.88
C HIS A 449 6.97 -6.64 -17.08
N VAL A 450 6.40 -7.77 -17.47
CA VAL A 450 7.13 -9.04 -17.58
C VAL A 450 7.21 -9.48 -19.03
N LEU A 451 6.11 -9.55 -19.77
CA LEU A 451 6.08 -10.11 -21.11
C LEU A 451 6.63 -9.15 -22.17
N GLN A 452 6.45 -7.82 -22.01
CA GLN A 452 6.98 -6.83 -22.96
C GLN A 452 8.51 -6.63 -22.85
N THR A 453 9.12 -6.96 -21.71
CA THR A 453 10.58 -6.86 -21.52
C THR A 453 11.36 -7.97 -22.21
N GLY A 454 10.69 -8.82 -23.03
CA GLY A 454 11.31 -9.95 -23.72
C GLY A 454 11.41 -11.22 -22.88
N VAL A 455 10.84 -11.23 -21.68
CA VAL A 455 10.61 -12.46 -20.93
C VAL A 455 9.64 -13.30 -21.75
N LYS A 456 10.18 -14.27 -22.51
CA LYS A 456 9.34 -15.23 -23.21
C LYS A 456 8.62 -16.06 -22.15
N ALA A 457 7.33 -15.77 -21.93
CA ALA A 457 6.41 -16.81 -21.49
C ALA A 457 6.63 -18.03 -22.39
N THR A 458 6.54 -19.23 -21.87
CA THR A 458 6.37 -20.43 -22.70
C THR A 458 5.34 -20.06 -23.75
N LYS A 459 5.76 -20.02 -25.04
CA LYS A 459 4.96 -19.49 -26.15
C LYS A 459 3.53 -19.99 -26.03
N ARG A 460 2.62 -19.15 -25.63
CA ARG A 460 1.22 -19.28 -26.00
C ARG A 460 1.15 -19.01 -27.49
N THR A 461 1.21 -20.05 -28.30
CA THR A 461 0.80 -19.94 -29.69
C THR A 461 -0.68 -19.57 -29.68
N ALA A 462 -1.10 -18.74 -30.62
CA ALA A 462 -2.52 -18.36 -30.79
C ALA A 462 -3.46 -19.60 -30.92
N GLY A 463 -2.87 -20.80 -30.99
CA GLY A 463 -3.51 -22.12 -31.01
C GLY A 463 -3.91 -22.66 -29.62
N ASP A 464 -3.24 -22.30 -28.56
CA ASP A 464 -3.36 -22.93 -27.23
C ASP A 464 -4.42 -22.32 -26.31
N ARG A 465 -5.13 -21.30 -26.77
CA ARG A 465 -6.26 -20.74 -26.01
C ARG A 465 -7.44 -21.71 -26.06
N PRO A 466 -8.05 -22.10 -24.92
CA PRO A 466 -9.29 -22.86 -24.90
C PRO A 466 -10.34 -22.19 -25.82
N ALA A 467 -11.14 -22.96 -26.53
CA ALA A 467 -12.13 -22.45 -27.51
C ALA A 467 -13.08 -21.39 -26.89
N ALA A 468 -13.35 -21.47 -25.58
CA ALA A 468 -14.10 -20.47 -24.84
C ALA A 468 -13.36 -19.14 -24.68
N ALA A 469 -12.03 -19.16 -24.48
CA ALA A 469 -11.19 -17.95 -24.42
C ALA A 469 -10.99 -17.33 -25.81
N ARG A 470 -10.94 -18.16 -26.88
CA ARG A 470 -10.95 -17.68 -28.27
C ARG A 470 -12.25 -16.97 -28.63
N LYS A 471 -13.42 -17.50 -28.23
CA LYS A 471 -14.71 -16.82 -28.38
C LYS A 471 -14.78 -15.51 -27.61
N LYS A 472 -14.23 -15.44 -26.39
CA LYS A 472 -14.22 -14.24 -25.58
C LYS A 472 -13.22 -13.19 -26.11
N ALA A 473 -12.04 -13.60 -26.58
CA ALA A 473 -11.05 -12.71 -27.19
C ALA A 473 -11.49 -12.22 -28.60
N ALA A 474 -12.14 -13.06 -29.38
CA ALA A 474 -12.73 -12.64 -30.66
C ALA A 474 -13.96 -11.74 -30.46
N ALA A 475 -14.77 -11.97 -29.40
CA ALA A 475 -15.86 -11.08 -29.03
C ALA A 475 -15.37 -9.75 -28.44
N THR A 476 -14.24 -9.71 -27.72
CA THR A 476 -13.62 -8.48 -27.21
C THR A 476 -12.87 -7.69 -28.28
N ALA A 477 -12.37 -8.33 -29.31
CA ALA A 477 -11.76 -7.65 -30.47
C ALA A 477 -12.80 -7.00 -31.39
N ALA A 478 -14.09 -7.34 -31.27
CA ALA A 478 -15.21 -6.78 -32.05
C ALA A 478 -16.00 -5.69 -31.28
N THR A 479 -15.74 -5.45 -30.00
CA THR A 479 -16.41 -4.39 -29.22
C THR A 479 -15.43 -3.25 -28.98
N THR A 480 -15.47 -2.24 -29.86
CA THR A 480 -14.85 -0.95 -29.59
C THR A 480 -15.63 -0.29 -28.44
N ASN A 481 -15.04 -0.18 -27.23
CA ASN A 481 -15.62 0.62 -26.13
C ASN A 481 -15.64 2.12 -26.43
N ALA A 482 -15.53 2.49 -27.72
CA ALA A 482 -15.54 3.86 -28.20
C ALA A 482 -16.38 3.96 -29.47
N ALA A 483 -17.36 4.85 -29.46
CA ALA A 483 -18.19 5.15 -30.62
C ALA A 483 -18.55 6.65 -30.61
N GLN A 484 -18.57 7.28 -31.79
CA GLN A 484 -18.86 8.71 -31.99
C GLN A 484 -18.00 9.65 -31.10
N GLY A 485 -16.75 9.25 -30.78
CA GLY A 485 -15.84 10.00 -29.92
C GLY A 485 -16.09 9.87 -28.42
N TRP A 486 -17.01 9.00 -28.01
CA TRP A 486 -17.27 8.63 -26.63
C TRP A 486 -16.64 7.28 -26.28
N THR A 487 -16.15 7.15 -25.05
CA THR A 487 -15.60 5.90 -24.51
C THR A 487 -16.37 5.50 -23.26
N ALA A 488 -16.80 4.24 -23.15
CA ALA A 488 -17.46 3.74 -21.93
C ALA A 488 -16.46 3.26 -20.88
N ARG A 489 -16.86 3.40 -19.61
CA ARG A 489 -16.21 2.81 -18.44
C ARG A 489 -17.27 2.11 -17.58
N ASN A 490 -16.89 0.98 -17.00
CA ASN A 490 -17.76 0.09 -16.21
C ASN A 490 -19.01 -0.37 -16.99
N GLY A 491 -18.87 -0.51 -18.31
CA GLY A 491 -19.89 -0.95 -19.23
C GLY A 491 -19.32 -1.03 -20.64
N THR A 492 -20.12 -1.59 -21.56
CA THR A 492 -19.82 -1.71 -22.99
C THR A 492 -20.63 -0.71 -23.79
N LEU A 493 -19.99 0.01 -24.70
CA LEU A 493 -20.64 0.93 -25.64
C LEU A 493 -20.61 0.31 -27.05
N THR A 494 -21.77 0.06 -27.62
CA THR A 494 -21.91 -0.43 -29.01
C THR A 494 -22.73 0.54 -29.82
N GLU A 495 -22.42 0.67 -31.11
CA GLU A 495 -23.18 1.49 -32.05
C GLU A 495 -23.91 0.62 -33.07
N ARG A 496 -25.21 0.87 -33.22
CA ARG A 496 -26.04 0.26 -34.27
C ARG A 496 -27.04 1.29 -34.79
N ASP A 497 -27.03 1.54 -36.08
CA ASP A 497 -27.96 2.45 -36.77
C ASP A 497 -28.02 3.86 -36.14
N GLY A 498 -26.85 4.40 -35.71
CA GLY A 498 -26.74 5.72 -35.09
C GLY A 498 -27.21 5.79 -33.62
N VAL A 499 -27.55 4.64 -33.04
CA VAL A 499 -27.86 4.50 -31.62
C VAL A 499 -26.65 3.93 -30.88
N LEU A 500 -26.24 4.57 -29.82
CA LEU A 500 -25.23 4.07 -28.88
C LEU A 500 -25.95 3.30 -27.77
N GLU A 501 -25.75 2.00 -27.70
CA GLU A 501 -26.22 1.16 -26.63
C GLU A 501 -25.13 1.06 -25.55
N LEU A 502 -25.39 1.61 -24.36
CA LEU A 502 -24.55 1.42 -23.18
C LEU A 502 -25.14 0.29 -22.35
N ARG A 503 -24.43 -0.82 -22.22
CA ARG A 503 -24.74 -1.90 -21.28
C ARG A 503 -23.78 -1.86 -20.11
N THR A 504 -24.33 -1.79 -18.89
CA THR A 504 -23.53 -1.78 -17.70
C THR A 504 -23.12 -3.19 -17.29
N GLU A 505 -21.94 -3.32 -16.68
CA GLU A 505 -21.53 -4.58 -16.06
C GLU A 505 -22.30 -4.72 -14.74
N GLY A 506 -23.03 -5.80 -14.53
CA GLY A 506 -23.89 -6.03 -13.36
C GLY A 506 -23.18 -5.90 -12.02
N GLY A 507 -23.95 -5.72 -10.93
CA GLY A 507 -23.46 -5.60 -9.57
C GLY A 507 -23.03 -4.18 -9.19
N ARG A 508 -22.12 -4.03 -8.21
CA ARG A 508 -21.66 -2.71 -7.71
C ARG A 508 -21.01 -1.81 -8.78
N ARG A 509 -20.59 -2.35 -9.92
CA ARG A 509 -20.01 -1.58 -11.03
C ARG A 509 -21.07 -0.88 -11.87
N ALA A 510 -22.27 -1.41 -11.93
CA ALA A 510 -23.39 -0.77 -12.64
C ALA A 510 -23.68 0.64 -12.10
N ALA A 511 -23.54 0.84 -10.80
CA ALA A 511 -23.76 2.14 -10.15
C ALA A 511 -22.75 3.23 -10.55
N ASN A 512 -21.65 2.89 -11.23
CA ASN A 512 -20.59 3.80 -11.64
C ASN A 512 -20.31 3.75 -13.16
N ALA A 513 -21.28 3.30 -13.96
CA ALA A 513 -21.13 3.30 -15.40
C ALA A 513 -21.20 4.73 -15.97
N PHE A 514 -20.30 5.06 -16.88
CA PHE A 514 -20.29 6.35 -17.56
C PHE A 514 -19.71 6.27 -18.97
N ILE A 515 -20.10 7.23 -19.82
CA ILE A 515 -19.38 7.53 -21.06
C ILE A 515 -18.57 8.81 -20.88
N THR A 516 -17.43 8.89 -21.52
CA THR A 516 -16.49 10.01 -21.36
C THR A 516 -15.95 10.48 -22.69
N ARG A 517 -15.66 11.78 -22.80
CA ARG A 517 -15.02 12.41 -23.94
C ARG A 517 -13.93 13.37 -23.48
N THR A 518 -12.72 13.14 -23.97
CA THR A 518 -11.50 13.90 -23.62
C THR A 518 -11.03 14.72 -24.83
N GLY A 519 -10.02 15.56 -24.62
CA GLY A 519 -9.45 16.39 -25.69
C GLY A 519 -10.40 17.48 -26.20
N LEU A 520 -11.36 17.88 -25.37
CA LEU A 520 -12.29 18.97 -25.67
C LEU A 520 -11.59 20.33 -25.53
N ALA A 521 -12.15 21.33 -26.22
CA ALA A 521 -11.70 22.71 -26.16
C ALA A 521 -12.90 23.68 -26.20
N LEU A 522 -13.92 23.39 -25.36
CA LEU A 522 -15.18 24.14 -25.36
C LEU A 522 -15.14 25.26 -24.34
N ALA A 523 -15.43 26.49 -24.78
CA ALA A 523 -15.62 27.61 -23.85
C ALA A 523 -16.88 27.39 -23.01
N GLY A 524 -16.76 27.56 -21.69
CA GLY A 524 -17.92 27.47 -20.80
C GLY A 524 -18.82 28.69 -20.85
N PRO A 525 -20.10 28.54 -20.51
CA PRO A 525 -20.77 27.34 -20.09
C PRO A 525 -20.94 26.31 -21.22
N VAL A 526 -20.90 25.00 -20.88
CA VAL A 526 -21.07 23.92 -21.85
C VAL A 526 -22.41 23.24 -21.65
N THR A 527 -23.19 23.11 -22.73
CA THR A 527 -24.48 22.42 -22.73
C THR A 527 -24.31 21.03 -23.32
N LEU A 528 -24.73 20.00 -22.56
CA LEU A 528 -24.94 18.65 -23.02
C LEU A 528 -26.40 18.48 -23.44
N THR A 529 -26.66 18.06 -24.66
CA THR A 529 -27.97 17.57 -25.09
C THR A 529 -27.84 16.14 -25.54
N LEU A 530 -28.80 15.30 -25.18
CA LEU A 530 -28.89 13.92 -25.64
C LEU A 530 -30.34 13.42 -25.63
N ARG A 531 -30.59 12.35 -26.35
CA ARG A 531 -31.83 11.58 -26.24
C ARG A 531 -31.50 10.20 -25.69
N LEU A 532 -32.29 9.75 -24.73
CA LEU A 532 -32.17 8.42 -24.14
C LEU A 532 -33.51 7.70 -24.10
N ARG A 533 -33.44 6.38 -24.09
CA ARG A 533 -34.53 5.48 -23.73
C ARG A 533 -34.00 4.32 -22.90
N THR A 534 -34.79 3.84 -21.94
CA THR A 534 -34.40 2.79 -20.99
C THR A 534 -35.61 2.15 -20.36
N ALA A 535 -35.49 0.89 -19.98
CA ALA A 535 -36.54 0.16 -19.28
C ALA A 535 -36.68 0.53 -17.77
N GLN A 536 -35.72 1.27 -17.22
CA GLN A 536 -35.70 1.63 -15.79
C GLN A 536 -35.55 3.14 -15.60
N PRO A 537 -36.23 3.75 -14.64
CA PRO A 537 -36.00 5.14 -14.29
C PRO A 537 -34.64 5.31 -13.61
N GLY A 538 -34.08 6.50 -13.71
CA GLY A 538 -32.79 6.76 -13.09
C GLY A 538 -32.39 8.21 -13.10
N ARG A 539 -31.12 8.45 -12.81
CA ARG A 539 -30.52 9.76 -12.73
C ARG A 539 -29.27 9.82 -13.64
N LEU A 540 -29.22 10.82 -14.48
CA LEU A 540 -28.08 11.11 -15.35
C LEU A 540 -27.22 12.20 -14.72
N GLY A 541 -25.91 12.02 -14.64
CA GLY A 541 -24.96 13.01 -14.17
C GLY A 541 -24.06 13.52 -15.28
N LEU A 542 -23.88 14.83 -15.42
CA LEU A 542 -22.85 15.47 -16.21
C LEU A 542 -21.76 15.98 -15.26
N ALA A 543 -20.54 15.45 -15.38
CA ALA A 543 -19.36 15.98 -14.69
C ALA A 543 -18.35 16.52 -15.71
N TRP A 544 -17.60 17.56 -15.34
CA TRP A 544 -16.66 18.22 -16.25
C TRP A 544 -15.36 18.64 -15.54
N ARG A 545 -14.31 18.83 -16.34
CA ARG A 545 -13.01 19.40 -15.95
C ARG A 545 -12.67 20.54 -16.89
N THR A 546 -12.01 21.56 -16.35
CA THR A 546 -11.50 22.68 -17.14
C THR A 546 -9.97 22.69 -17.15
N ASP A 547 -9.38 23.51 -18.01
CA ASP A 547 -7.94 23.76 -18.03
C ASP A 547 -7.42 24.37 -16.73
N ALA A 548 -8.26 25.16 -16.03
CA ALA A 548 -7.94 25.76 -14.73
C ALA A 548 -8.25 24.84 -13.54
N GLN A 549 -9.12 23.83 -13.72
CA GLN A 549 -9.52 22.88 -12.67
C GLN A 549 -9.48 21.46 -13.24
N PRO A 550 -8.31 20.78 -13.13
CA PRO A 550 -8.04 19.53 -13.83
C PRO A 550 -8.69 18.29 -13.20
N ASP A 551 -9.44 18.42 -12.09
CA ASP A 551 -10.09 17.30 -11.42
C ASP A 551 -11.62 17.35 -11.50
N PHE A 552 -12.27 16.16 -11.42
CA PHE A 552 -13.72 16.06 -11.27
C PHE A 552 -14.07 16.23 -9.79
N THR A 553 -14.58 17.41 -9.45
CA THR A 553 -15.01 17.74 -8.08
C THR A 553 -16.54 17.65 -7.94
N PRO A 554 -17.08 17.53 -6.71
CA PRO A 554 -18.53 17.53 -6.48
C PRO A 554 -19.23 18.78 -7.03
N GLU A 555 -18.54 19.92 -7.04
CA GLU A 555 -19.06 21.20 -7.53
C GLU A 555 -19.19 21.21 -9.07
N ASN A 556 -18.35 20.41 -9.74
CA ASN A 556 -18.32 20.27 -11.19
C ASN A 556 -19.21 19.13 -11.67
N GLN A 557 -20.42 19.02 -11.09
CA GLN A 557 -21.43 18.02 -11.45
C GLN A 557 -22.83 18.63 -11.51
N LYS A 558 -23.63 18.18 -12.48
CA LYS A 558 -25.07 18.46 -12.61
C LYS A 558 -25.81 17.19 -12.89
N PHE A 559 -27.05 17.10 -12.42
CA PHE A 559 -27.86 15.91 -12.53
C PHE A 559 -29.23 16.23 -13.12
N ALA A 560 -29.81 15.27 -13.85
CA ALA A 560 -31.19 15.24 -14.29
C ALA A 560 -31.78 13.85 -14.10
N ASP A 561 -33.03 13.77 -13.65
CA ASP A 561 -33.74 12.51 -13.55
C ASP A 561 -34.40 12.19 -14.88
N TYR A 562 -34.55 10.87 -15.18
CA TYR A 562 -35.25 10.37 -16.35
C TYR A 562 -36.18 9.23 -15.95
N ALA A 563 -37.28 9.09 -16.70
CA ALA A 563 -38.27 8.03 -16.48
C ALA A 563 -37.92 6.75 -17.26
N ALA A 564 -38.49 5.62 -16.85
CA ALA A 564 -38.54 4.44 -17.71
C ALA A 564 -39.42 4.74 -18.93
N SER A 565 -38.90 4.56 -20.15
CA SER A 565 -39.64 4.79 -21.37
C SER A 565 -39.03 4.02 -22.56
N ALA A 566 -39.89 3.43 -23.38
CA ALA A 566 -39.53 2.92 -24.70
C ALA A 566 -39.38 4.05 -25.72
N ASP A 567 -39.95 5.21 -25.47
CA ASP A 567 -39.84 6.40 -26.29
C ASP A 567 -38.59 7.23 -25.93
N TRP A 568 -38.11 7.98 -26.92
CA TRP A 568 -36.95 8.83 -26.78
C TRP A 568 -37.23 10.07 -25.95
N GLN A 569 -36.62 10.18 -24.76
CA GLN A 569 -36.66 11.35 -23.90
C GLN A 569 -35.46 12.27 -24.22
N ALA A 570 -35.71 13.57 -24.32
CA ALA A 570 -34.66 14.58 -24.48
C ALA A 570 -34.19 15.06 -23.08
N ILE A 571 -32.88 15.03 -22.87
CA ILE A 571 -32.24 15.54 -21.65
C ILE A 571 -31.28 16.66 -22.05
N THR A 572 -31.32 17.75 -21.29
CA THR A 572 -30.38 18.87 -21.42
C THR A 572 -29.79 19.19 -20.05
N LEU A 573 -28.47 19.25 -19.96
CA LEU A 573 -27.70 19.66 -18.79
C LEU A 573 -26.70 20.76 -19.15
N VAL A 574 -26.61 21.78 -18.30
CA VAL A 574 -25.65 22.88 -18.48
C VAL A 574 -24.59 22.79 -17.42
N ALA A 575 -23.33 22.64 -17.82
CA ALA A 575 -22.14 22.79 -17.01
C ALA A 575 -21.79 24.29 -16.93
N PRO A 576 -21.98 24.99 -15.81
CA PRO A 576 -21.68 26.42 -15.67
C PRO A 576 -20.17 26.64 -15.50
N ALA A 577 -19.36 26.01 -16.33
CA ALA A 577 -17.91 26.11 -16.26
C ALA A 577 -17.44 27.53 -16.58
N THR A 578 -16.52 28.04 -15.77
CA THR A 578 -15.71 29.21 -16.09
C THR A 578 -14.39 28.72 -16.66
N GLY A 579 -14.05 29.14 -17.91
CA GLY A 579 -12.86 28.66 -18.61
C GLY A 579 -13.15 27.57 -19.64
N LYS A 580 -12.12 26.85 -20.05
CA LYS A 580 -12.15 25.89 -21.15
C LYS A 580 -12.42 24.49 -20.62
N VAL A 581 -13.54 23.89 -20.99
CA VAL A 581 -13.84 22.47 -20.65
C VAL A 581 -12.99 21.57 -21.55
N ILE A 582 -12.18 20.74 -20.89
CA ILE A 582 -11.23 19.83 -21.55
C ILE A 582 -11.67 18.35 -21.51
N HIS A 583 -12.59 17.99 -20.58
CA HIS A 583 -13.04 16.64 -20.36
C HIS A 583 -14.44 16.61 -19.75
N VAL A 584 -15.32 15.75 -20.24
CA VAL A 584 -16.64 15.51 -19.69
C VAL A 584 -16.88 14.02 -19.44
N ARG A 585 -17.71 13.74 -18.42
CA ARG A 585 -18.29 12.42 -18.14
C ARG A 585 -19.80 12.53 -18.06
N VAL A 586 -20.49 11.57 -18.67
CA VAL A 586 -21.94 11.39 -18.55
C VAL A 586 -22.16 10.08 -17.79
N GLN A 587 -22.68 10.18 -16.58
CA GLN A 587 -22.81 9.09 -15.61
C GLN A 587 -24.25 8.56 -15.61
N PHE A 588 -24.40 7.22 -15.45
CA PHE A 588 -25.68 6.52 -15.43
C PHE A 588 -25.74 5.55 -14.23
N PRO A 589 -25.92 6.04 -13.01
CA PRO A 589 -25.73 5.26 -11.78
C PRO A 589 -26.64 4.06 -11.57
N SER A 590 -27.74 3.95 -12.33
CA SER A 590 -28.82 2.99 -12.00
C SER A 590 -29.35 2.17 -13.20
N ALA A 591 -28.68 2.20 -14.36
CA ALA A 591 -29.22 1.54 -15.52
C ALA A 591 -28.43 0.27 -15.91
N ASP A 592 -29.13 -0.83 -16.20
CA ASP A 592 -28.54 -2.05 -16.75
C ASP A 592 -28.25 -1.91 -18.25
N SER A 593 -29.13 -1.20 -18.97
CA SER A 593 -28.98 -0.88 -20.40
C SER A 593 -29.65 0.44 -20.72
N ILE A 594 -28.95 1.30 -21.45
CA ILE A 594 -29.45 2.58 -21.96
C ILE A 594 -29.11 2.73 -23.43
N ASP A 595 -30.12 3.07 -24.24
CA ASP A 595 -29.93 3.53 -25.58
C ASP A 595 -29.79 5.06 -25.60
N LEU A 596 -28.78 5.53 -26.31
CA LEU A 596 -28.43 6.95 -26.41
C LEU A 596 -28.33 7.34 -27.88
N ARG A 597 -28.77 8.55 -28.21
CA ARG A 597 -28.54 9.14 -29.54
C ARG A 597 -28.45 10.67 -29.47
N GLN A 598 -27.91 11.28 -30.51
CA GLN A 598 -27.79 12.73 -30.60
C GLN A 598 -27.12 13.34 -29.36
N ILE A 599 -25.95 12.78 -28.98
CA ILE A 599 -25.18 13.28 -27.83
C ILE A 599 -24.30 14.43 -28.33
N GLU A 600 -24.69 15.65 -28.00
CA GLU A 600 -24.03 16.86 -28.44
C GLU A 600 -23.50 17.67 -27.26
N LEU A 601 -22.36 18.30 -27.45
CA LEU A 601 -21.74 19.22 -26.51
C LEU A 601 -21.53 20.57 -27.19
N HIS A 602 -22.16 21.59 -26.69
CA HIS A 602 -22.04 22.97 -27.19
C HIS A 602 -21.38 23.86 -26.14
N GLY A 603 -20.27 24.52 -26.49
CA GLY A 603 -19.69 25.60 -25.71
C GLY A 603 -20.41 26.93 -25.96
N ALA A 604 -20.16 27.92 -25.09
CA ALA A 604 -20.61 29.29 -25.35
C ALA A 604 -20.11 29.75 -26.71
N ALA A 605 -20.99 30.40 -27.48
CA ALA A 605 -20.58 31.07 -28.71
C ALA A 605 -19.50 32.14 -28.37
N ALA A 606 -18.38 32.13 -29.10
CA ALA A 606 -17.38 33.18 -28.95
C ALA A 606 -18.06 34.52 -29.20
N THR A 607 -18.20 35.35 -28.16
CA THR A 607 -18.64 36.74 -28.33
C THR A 607 -17.56 37.45 -29.13
N SER A 608 -17.82 37.71 -30.40
CA SER A 608 -16.99 38.59 -31.20
C SER A 608 -17.10 39.98 -30.60
N ASN A 609 -16.13 40.38 -29.80
CA ASN A 609 -15.92 41.81 -29.53
C ASN A 609 -15.46 42.44 -30.84
N LYS A 610 -16.37 43.24 -31.42
CA LYS A 610 -16.02 44.27 -32.39
C LYS A 610 -15.37 45.43 -31.66
#